data_4c7d2dcdcef456d945d55ccf26deb2f8
#
_entry.id   4c7d2dcdcef456d945d55ccf26deb2f8
#
_cell.length_a   1.000
_cell.length_b   1.000
_cell.length_c   1.000
_cell.angle_alpha   90.00
_cell.angle_beta   90.00
_cell.angle_gamma   90.00
#
_symmetry.space_group_name_H-M   'P 1'
#
loop_
_entity.id
_entity.type
_entity.pdbx_description
1 polymer ?
#
loop_
_entity_poly.entity_id
_entity_poly.type
_entity_poly.pdbx_seq_one_letter_code
_entity_poly.pdbx_strand_id
1 'polypeptide(L)'
;MDARPLRASLAGHETLDTVQNGEAEAVDAARDFLLDHRYVLSNAVTPERFSVEGLRAAVNNSVDLLSSSAGLLFKPYLARDPTGELVELISGLNAGVQTNERDGVWASRDGERAMLIVQTHALGSDTDGQAAAIDLIRERFAQVVQQQGAQAL
;
A
#
# COMPACT_ATOMS: atom_id res chain seq x y z
N MET A 1 -19.65 5.57 -3.32
CA MET A 1 -18.93 6.87 -3.40
C MET A 1 -17.48 6.58 -3.77
N ASP A 2 -16.96 7.21 -4.82
CA ASP A 2 -15.56 7.02 -5.24
C ASP A 2 -14.62 7.89 -4.38
N ALA A 3 -13.58 7.30 -3.80
CA ALA A 3 -12.60 7.99 -2.96
C ALA A 3 -11.49 8.69 -3.75
N ARG A 4 -11.35 8.41 -5.05
CA ARG A 4 -10.28 8.99 -5.89
C ARG A 4 -10.32 10.50 -5.97
N PRO A 5 -11.49 11.16 -6.18
CA PRO A 5 -11.55 12.63 -6.21
C PRO A 5 -11.15 13.26 -4.87
N LEU A 6 -11.48 12.63 -3.74
CA LEU A 6 -11.07 13.12 -2.43
C LEU A 6 -9.56 13.01 -2.25
N ARG A 7 -8.96 11.86 -2.58
CA ARG A 7 -7.49 11.70 -2.57
C ARG A 7 -6.82 12.76 -3.44
N ALA A 8 -7.29 12.94 -4.67
CA ALA A 8 -6.72 13.91 -5.61
C ALA A 8 -6.80 15.36 -5.09
N SER A 9 -7.89 15.71 -4.38
CA SER A 9 -8.06 17.06 -3.80
C SER A 9 -7.19 17.34 -2.57
N LEU A 10 -6.73 16.28 -1.89
CA LEU A 10 -5.90 16.36 -0.69
C LEU A 10 -4.41 16.17 -1.00
N ALA A 11 -4.07 15.45 -2.08
CA ALA A 11 -2.70 15.15 -2.45
C ALA A 11 -1.89 16.42 -2.71
N GLY A 12 -0.69 16.48 -2.14
CA GLY A 12 0.23 17.62 -2.29
C GLY A 12 -0.12 18.87 -1.47
N HIS A 13 -1.12 18.77 -0.57
CA HIS A 13 -1.40 19.89 0.33
C HIS A 13 -0.32 20.01 1.41
N GLU A 14 0.14 21.23 1.68
CA GLU A 14 1.26 21.52 2.58
C GLU A 14 1.09 21.02 4.03
N THR A 15 -0.14 20.85 4.49
CA THR A 15 -0.48 20.33 5.83
C THR A 15 -0.36 18.81 5.92
N LEU A 16 -0.34 18.11 4.77
CA LEU A 16 -0.42 16.65 4.67
C LEU A 16 0.90 16.08 4.13
N ASP A 17 1.37 15.03 4.77
CA ASP A 17 2.56 14.28 4.35
C ASP A 17 2.20 13.23 3.30
N THR A 18 1.23 12.36 3.61
CA THR A 18 0.76 11.33 2.67
C THR A 18 -0.75 11.21 2.65
N VAL A 19 -1.30 10.86 1.48
CA VAL A 19 -2.72 10.57 1.27
C VAL A 19 -2.84 9.29 0.45
N GLN A 20 -3.34 8.22 1.05
CA GLN A 20 -3.39 6.88 0.45
C GLN A 20 -4.80 6.31 0.50
N ASN A 21 -5.23 5.68 -0.58
CA ASN A 21 -6.53 5.02 -0.72
C ASN A 21 -6.44 3.63 -1.37
N GLY A 22 -5.21 3.10 -1.56
CA GLY A 22 -4.96 1.82 -2.20
C GLY A 22 -4.76 1.88 -3.72
N GLU A 23 -4.78 3.06 -4.34
CA GLU A 23 -4.49 3.18 -5.78
C GLU A 23 -3.08 2.69 -6.12
N ALA A 24 -2.94 2.04 -7.26
CA ALA A 24 -1.75 1.30 -7.69
C ALA A 24 -0.44 2.11 -7.65
N GLU A 25 -0.47 3.41 -7.93
CA GLU A 25 0.73 4.27 -7.94
C GLU A 25 1.41 4.34 -6.55
N ALA A 26 0.62 4.42 -5.48
CA ALA A 26 1.16 4.42 -4.12
C ALA A 26 1.68 3.02 -3.72
N VAL A 27 1.03 1.96 -4.22
CA VAL A 27 1.44 0.58 -4.01
C VAL A 27 2.75 0.27 -4.74
N ASP A 28 2.95 0.78 -5.94
CA ASP A 28 4.16 0.56 -6.73
C ASP A 28 5.37 1.24 -6.09
N ALA A 29 5.25 2.48 -5.62
CA ALA A 29 6.31 3.17 -4.90
C ALA A 29 6.69 2.45 -3.60
N ALA A 30 5.69 1.99 -2.83
CA ALA A 30 5.93 1.20 -1.62
C ALA A 30 6.60 -0.14 -1.93
N ARG A 31 6.21 -0.80 -3.03
CA ARG A 31 6.80 -2.07 -3.49
C ARG A 31 8.26 -1.91 -3.89
N ASP A 32 8.62 -0.85 -4.61
CA ASP A 32 10.01 -0.57 -4.97
C ASP A 32 10.87 -0.31 -3.73
N PHE A 33 10.36 0.46 -2.78
CA PHE A 33 11.03 0.65 -1.49
C PHE A 33 11.25 -0.67 -0.74
N LEU A 34 10.22 -1.51 -0.65
CA LEU A 34 10.32 -2.83 -0.01
C LEU A 34 11.32 -3.73 -0.74
N LEU A 35 11.33 -3.71 -2.07
CA LEU A 35 12.26 -4.48 -2.89
C LEU A 35 13.72 -4.04 -2.65
N ASP A 36 13.99 -2.75 -2.56
CA ASP A 36 15.33 -2.23 -2.35
C ASP A 36 15.84 -2.50 -0.93
N HIS A 37 14.94 -2.56 0.06
CA HIS A 37 15.28 -2.76 1.47
C HIS A 37 14.94 -4.18 1.99
N ARG A 38 14.56 -5.13 1.12
CA ARG A 38 14.04 -6.45 1.49
C ARG A 38 14.91 -7.25 2.44
N TYR A 39 16.23 -7.19 2.27
CA TYR A 39 17.17 -7.92 3.14
C TYR A 39 17.33 -7.34 4.55
N VAL A 40 16.93 -6.09 4.73
CA VAL A 40 16.94 -5.42 6.04
C VAL A 40 15.60 -5.54 6.75
N LEU A 41 14.51 -5.56 5.96
CA LEU A 41 13.14 -5.56 6.48
C LEU A 41 12.57 -6.97 6.69
N SER A 42 13.09 -7.98 5.97
CA SER A 42 12.57 -9.35 6.04
C SER A 42 13.11 -10.08 7.27
N ASN A 43 12.20 -10.61 8.07
CA ASN A 43 12.53 -11.51 9.18
C ASN A 43 12.99 -12.90 8.70
N ALA A 44 12.84 -13.21 7.40
CA ALA A 44 13.31 -14.46 6.80
C ALA A 44 14.81 -14.45 6.51
N VAL A 45 15.48 -13.30 6.61
CA VAL A 45 16.93 -13.18 6.43
C VAL A 45 17.66 -13.77 7.63
N THR A 46 17.98 -15.06 7.54
CA THR A 46 18.72 -15.81 8.58
C THR A 46 19.95 -16.47 7.98
N PRO A 47 20.98 -16.83 8.78
CA PRO A 47 22.15 -17.55 8.31
C PRO A 47 21.81 -18.86 7.59
N GLU A 48 20.79 -19.57 8.05
CA GLU A 48 20.33 -20.85 7.48
C GLU A 48 19.72 -20.64 6.10
N ARG A 49 18.88 -19.60 5.91
CA ARG A 49 18.28 -19.27 4.62
C ARG A 49 19.33 -18.84 3.61
N PHE A 50 20.42 -18.20 4.06
CA PHE A 50 21.52 -17.75 3.21
C PHE A 50 22.69 -18.76 3.17
N SER A 51 22.50 -19.98 3.65
CA SER A 51 23.37 -21.12 3.36
C SER A 51 23.19 -21.58 1.89
N VAL A 52 24.09 -22.42 1.40
CA VAL A 52 24.01 -22.98 0.03
C VAL A 52 22.70 -23.74 -0.17
N GLU A 53 22.31 -24.56 0.81
CA GLU A 53 21.08 -25.32 0.81
C GLU A 53 19.85 -24.41 0.88
N GLY A 54 19.86 -23.41 1.74
CA GLY A 54 18.78 -22.43 1.90
C GLY A 54 18.56 -21.59 0.64
N LEU A 55 19.62 -21.11 0.02
CA LEU A 55 19.54 -20.36 -1.24
C LEU A 55 19.02 -21.22 -2.39
N ARG A 56 19.46 -22.48 -2.47
CA ARG A 56 18.95 -23.43 -3.47
C ARG A 56 17.46 -23.68 -3.30
N ALA A 57 17.01 -23.87 -2.07
CA ALA A 57 15.58 -24.03 -1.75
C ALA A 57 14.78 -22.77 -2.11
N ALA A 58 15.28 -21.59 -1.77
CA ALA A 58 14.62 -20.32 -2.06
C ALA A 58 14.47 -20.06 -3.57
N VAL A 59 15.51 -20.36 -4.35
CA VAL A 59 15.45 -20.24 -5.83
C VAL A 59 14.47 -21.27 -6.43
N ASN A 60 14.45 -22.50 -5.93
CA ASN A 60 13.49 -23.51 -6.38
C ASN A 60 12.05 -23.06 -6.09
N ASN A 61 11.77 -22.52 -4.90
CA ASN A 61 10.46 -21.96 -4.56
C ASN A 61 10.06 -20.82 -5.52
N SER A 62 11.01 -19.97 -5.92
CA SER A 62 10.76 -18.91 -6.90
C SER A 62 10.44 -19.47 -8.29
N VAL A 63 11.07 -20.57 -8.71
CA VAL A 63 10.75 -21.27 -9.96
C VAL A 63 9.36 -21.89 -9.89
N ASP A 64 9.00 -22.53 -8.77
CA ASP A 64 7.67 -23.10 -8.55
C ASP A 64 6.59 -22.02 -8.57
N LEU A 65 6.87 -20.87 -7.94
CA LEU A 65 5.98 -19.71 -7.96
C LEU A 65 5.73 -19.21 -9.39
N LEU A 66 6.76 -19.14 -10.23
CA LEU A 66 6.62 -18.76 -11.64
C LEU A 66 5.71 -19.70 -12.43
N SER A 67 5.67 -20.97 -12.05
CA SER A 67 4.82 -21.99 -12.67
C SER A 67 3.36 -21.93 -12.20
N SER A 68 3.07 -21.13 -11.18
CA SER A 68 1.74 -20.90 -10.63
C SER A 68 1.01 -19.73 -11.31
N SER A 69 -0.30 -19.60 -11.06
CA SER A 69 -1.08 -18.44 -11.52
C SER A 69 -0.59 -17.10 -10.98
N ALA A 70 0.07 -17.10 -9.81
CA ALA A 70 0.68 -15.92 -9.22
C ALA A 70 1.99 -15.50 -9.90
N GLY A 71 2.60 -16.41 -10.69
CA GLY A 71 3.89 -16.18 -11.35
C GLY A 71 3.92 -14.94 -12.25
N LEU A 72 2.80 -14.61 -12.90
CA LEU A 72 2.70 -13.42 -13.75
C LEU A 72 2.92 -12.11 -12.96
N LEU A 73 2.51 -12.08 -11.69
CA LEU A 73 2.68 -10.91 -10.82
C LEU A 73 4.13 -10.75 -10.33
N PHE A 74 4.86 -11.86 -10.14
CA PHE A 74 6.21 -11.86 -9.59
C PHE A 74 7.32 -11.89 -10.64
N LYS A 75 7.01 -12.29 -11.86
CA LYS A 75 7.97 -12.35 -12.97
C LYS A 75 8.81 -11.09 -13.17
N PRO A 76 8.26 -9.85 -13.09
CA PRO A 76 9.06 -8.64 -13.25
C PRO A 76 10.12 -8.43 -12.17
N TYR A 77 9.92 -9.02 -10.98
CA TYR A 77 10.78 -8.82 -9.81
C TYR A 77 11.86 -9.89 -9.68
N LEU A 78 11.69 -11.05 -10.33
CA LEU A 78 12.56 -12.22 -10.17
C LEU A 78 14.05 -11.93 -10.43
N ALA A 79 14.36 -11.09 -11.42
CA ALA A 79 15.74 -10.74 -11.74
C ALA A 79 16.42 -9.94 -10.61
N ARG A 80 15.65 -9.15 -9.84
CA ARG A 80 16.12 -8.36 -8.71
C ARG A 80 15.99 -9.10 -7.38
N ASP A 81 15.11 -10.07 -7.31
CA ASP A 81 14.78 -10.84 -6.09
C ASP A 81 14.66 -12.35 -6.37
N PRO A 82 15.76 -13.03 -6.75
CA PRO A 82 15.74 -14.44 -7.12
C PRO A 82 15.38 -15.38 -5.96
N THR A 83 15.54 -14.94 -4.73
CA THR A 83 15.23 -15.69 -3.51
C THR A 83 13.81 -15.45 -2.98
N GLY A 84 13.06 -14.51 -3.58
CA GLY A 84 11.66 -14.25 -3.23
C GLY A 84 11.47 -13.54 -1.87
N GLU A 85 12.46 -12.79 -1.40
CA GLU A 85 12.37 -12.07 -0.12
C GLU A 85 11.27 -11.02 -0.11
N LEU A 86 10.96 -10.39 -1.26
CA LEU A 86 9.84 -9.46 -1.40
C LEU A 86 8.50 -10.17 -1.15
N VAL A 87 8.34 -11.40 -1.65
CA VAL A 87 7.13 -12.20 -1.45
C VAL A 87 6.93 -12.54 0.02
N GLU A 88 8.00 -12.97 0.70
CA GLU A 88 7.98 -13.26 2.14
C GLU A 88 7.63 -12.02 2.94
N LEU A 89 8.24 -10.87 2.61
CA LEU A 89 7.99 -9.60 3.28
C LEU A 89 6.53 -9.14 3.11
N ILE A 90 6.00 -9.15 1.89
CA ILE A 90 4.61 -8.77 1.62
C ILE A 90 3.63 -9.74 2.31
N SER A 91 3.92 -11.03 2.30
CA SER A 91 3.10 -12.03 2.98
C SER A 91 3.08 -11.80 4.49
N GLY A 92 4.22 -11.46 5.08
CA GLY A 92 4.33 -11.12 6.50
C GLY A 92 3.56 -9.85 6.87
N LEU A 93 3.62 -8.82 6.03
CA LEU A 93 2.88 -7.57 6.24
C LEU A 93 1.37 -7.77 6.10
N ASN A 94 0.93 -8.58 5.13
CA ASN A 94 -0.49 -8.86 4.88
C ASN A 94 -1.12 -9.79 5.93
N ALA A 95 -0.33 -10.55 6.69
CA ALA A 95 -0.86 -11.41 7.75
C ALA A 95 -1.61 -10.65 8.85
N GLY A 96 -1.39 -9.32 8.97
CA GLY A 96 -2.02 -8.48 9.99
C GLY A 96 -3.14 -7.55 9.47
N VAL A 97 -3.21 -7.26 8.18
CA VAL A 97 -4.14 -6.26 7.62
C VAL A 97 -4.70 -6.76 6.29
N GLN A 98 -5.86 -7.41 6.34
CA GLN A 98 -6.65 -7.65 5.13
C GLN A 98 -7.45 -6.38 4.82
N THR A 99 -6.92 -5.54 3.94
CA THR A 99 -7.71 -4.49 3.31
C THR A 99 -8.53 -5.10 2.18
N ASN A 100 -9.85 -4.96 2.23
CA ASN A 100 -10.67 -5.26 1.07
C ASN A 100 -10.47 -4.17 0.03
N GLU A 101 -10.41 -4.58 -1.22
CA GLU A 101 -10.27 -3.69 -2.36
C GLU A 101 -11.51 -3.80 -3.25
N ARG A 102 -12.02 -2.66 -3.69
CA ARG A 102 -13.11 -2.57 -4.66
C ARG A 102 -12.78 -1.48 -5.67
N ASP A 103 -12.81 -1.83 -6.94
CA ASP A 103 -12.52 -0.93 -8.06
C ASP A 103 -11.14 -0.23 -7.95
N GLY A 104 -10.13 -0.92 -7.36
CA GLY A 104 -8.77 -0.41 -7.21
C GLY A 104 -8.58 0.59 -6.07
N VAL A 105 -9.50 0.63 -5.10
CA VAL A 105 -9.37 1.43 -3.88
C VAL A 105 -9.73 0.60 -2.65
N TRP A 106 -9.16 0.95 -1.50
CA TRP A 106 -9.49 0.28 -0.24
C TRP A 106 -10.94 0.50 0.14
N ALA A 107 -11.59 -0.56 0.57
CA ALA A 107 -13.00 -0.56 0.96
C ALA A 107 -13.21 -1.28 2.30
N SER A 108 -14.33 -0.98 2.96
CA SER A 108 -14.81 -1.76 4.10
C SER A 108 -15.21 -3.18 3.67
N ARG A 109 -15.34 -4.10 4.65
CA ARG A 109 -15.69 -5.51 4.39
C ARG A 109 -16.99 -5.70 3.62
N ASP A 110 -17.97 -4.82 3.87
CA ASP A 110 -19.25 -4.78 3.16
C ASP A 110 -19.18 -4.09 1.79
N GLY A 111 -18.05 -3.45 1.47
CA GLY A 111 -17.85 -2.69 0.23
C GLY A 111 -18.63 -1.38 0.15
N GLU A 112 -19.31 -0.97 1.23
CA GLU A 112 -20.17 0.24 1.22
C GLU A 112 -19.38 1.53 1.49
N ARG A 113 -18.20 1.42 2.12
CA ARG A 113 -17.36 2.57 2.48
C ARG A 113 -16.00 2.44 1.84
N ALA A 114 -15.53 3.52 1.24
CA ALA A 114 -14.14 3.66 0.83
C ALA A 114 -13.28 4.08 2.02
N MET A 115 -12.01 3.64 2.05
CA MET A 115 -11.06 3.97 3.09
C MET A 115 -9.96 4.87 2.53
N LEU A 116 -9.63 5.91 3.31
CA LEU A 116 -8.55 6.84 3.01
C LEU A 116 -7.68 6.97 4.26
N ILE A 117 -6.38 6.81 4.10
CA ILE A 117 -5.39 7.05 5.15
C ILE A 117 -4.68 8.36 4.84
N VAL A 118 -4.68 9.27 5.80
CA VAL A 118 -4.04 10.56 5.69
C VAL A 118 -3.03 10.72 6.83
N GLN A 119 -1.80 11.05 6.50
CA GLN A 119 -0.76 11.41 7.46
C GLN A 119 -0.52 12.91 7.38
N THR A 120 -0.45 13.58 8.53
CA THR A 120 -0.20 15.01 8.63
C THR A 120 1.26 15.31 8.93
N HIS A 121 1.75 16.48 8.55
CA HIS A 121 3.07 16.98 8.99
C HIS A 121 3.06 17.38 10.47
N ALA A 122 1.90 17.68 11.03
CA ALA A 122 1.77 18.08 12.43
C ALA A 122 2.19 16.93 13.36
N LEU A 123 3.03 17.25 14.34
CA LEU A 123 3.40 16.30 15.40
C LEU A 123 2.16 15.87 16.19
N GLY A 124 2.17 14.68 16.79
CA GLY A 124 1.05 14.17 17.59
C GLY A 124 0.68 15.07 18.80
N SER A 125 1.61 15.88 19.28
CA SER A 125 1.43 16.87 20.36
C SER A 125 0.93 18.23 19.86
N ASP A 126 0.95 18.50 18.56
CA ASP A 126 0.45 19.73 17.94
C ASP A 126 -1.05 19.59 17.65
N THR A 127 -1.85 19.92 18.66
CA THR A 127 -3.32 19.81 18.59
C THR A 127 -3.94 20.78 17.60
N ASP A 128 -3.36 21.97 17.42
CA ASP A 128 -3.87 22.99 16.50
C ASP A 128 -3.59 22.57 15.04
N GLY A 129 -2.39 22.06 14.76
CA GLY A 129 -2.05 21.50 13.46
C GLY A 129 -2.90 20.29 13.10
N GLN A 130 -3.18 19.41 14.06
CA GLN A 130 -4.09 18.26 13.86
C GLN A 130 -5.53 18.72 13.59
N ALA A 131 -6.03 19.72 14.32
CA ALA A 131 -7.36 20.27 14.09
C ALA A 131 -7.48 20.90 12.70
N ALA A 132 -6.49 21.69 12.27
CA ALA A 132 -6.44 22.28 10.93
C ALA A 132 -6.46 21.21 9.82
N ALA A 133 -5.72 20.12 9.98
CA ALA A 133 -5.73 19.00 9.04
C ALA A 133 -7.10 18.31 8.96
N ILE A 134 -7.76 18.10 10.10
CA ILE A 134 -9.11 17.52 10.15
C ILE A 134 -10.13 18.42 9.45
N ASP A 135 -10.08 19.71 9.68
CA ASP A 135 -11.00 20.67 9.07
C ASP A 135 -10.79 20.76 7.56
N LEU A 136 -9.55 20.75 7.09
CA LEU A 136 -9.21 20.63 5.67
C LEU A 136 -9.85 19.38 5.04
N ILE A 137 -9.68 18.21 5.68
CA ILE A 137 -10.22 16.94 5.16
C ILE A 137 -11.75 17.02 5.08
N ARG A 138 -12.42 17.55 6.11
CA ARG A 138 -13.88 17.71 6.15
C ARG A 138 -14.39 18.63 5.04
N GLU A 139 -13.70 19.77 4.85
CA GLU A 139 -14.04 20.72 3.79
C GLU A 139 -13.94 20.07 2.40
N ARG A 140 -12.81 19.43 2.10
CA ARG A 140 -12.60 18.73 0.83
C ARG A 140 -13.60 17.61 0.61
N PHE A 141 -13.91 16.85 1.66
CA PHE A 141 -14.94 15.82 1.61
C PHE A 141 -16.31 16.40 1.24
N ALA A 142 -16.74 17.49 1.89
CA ALA A 142 -18.00 18.15 1.59
C ALA A 142 -18.06 18.65 0.14
N GLN A 143 -16.97 19.23 -0.37
CA GLN A 143 -16.88 19.69 -1.77
C GLN A 143 -17.02 18.51 -2.75
N VAL A 144 -16.33 17.40 -2.51
CA VAL A 144 -16.40 16.20 -3.37
C VAL A 144 -17.80 15.58 -3.36
N VAL A 145 -18.45 15.50 -2.18
CA VAL A 145 -19.82 15.00 -2.08
C VAL A 145 -20.81 15.85 -2.89
N GLN A 146 -20.69 17.17 -2.80
CA GLN A 146 -21.52 18.09 -3.60
C GLN A 146 -21.31 17.89 -5.10
N GLN A 147 -20.07 17.76 -5.55
CA GLN A 147 -19.74 17.54 -6.96
C GLN A 147 -20.26 16.20 -7.48
N GLN A 148 -20.09 15.11 -6.72
CA GLN A 148 -20.60 13.80 -7.12
C GLN A 148 -22.13 13.73 -7.09
N GLY A 149 -22.77 14.38 -6.12
CA GLY A 149 -24.24 14.48 -6.06
C GLY A 149 -24.83 15.28 -7.24
N ALA A 150 -24.13 16.31 -7.69
CA ALA A 150 -24.55 17.10 -8.86
C ALA A 150 -24.35 16.37 -10.21
N GLN A 151 -23.47 15.38 -10.29
CA GLN A 151 -23.25 14.56 -11.49
C GLN A 151 -24.23 13.39 -11.61
N ALA A 152 -24.93 13.05 -10.53
CA ALA A 152 -25.89 11.94 -10.48
C ALA A 152 -27.34 12.35 -10.80
N LEU A 153 -27.60 13.63 -11.07
CA LEU A 153 -28.88 14.22 -11.51
C LEU A 153 -28.84 14.53 -12.99
#